data_357d059b1768d8076d75177a74fda728
#
_entry.id   357d059b1768d8076d75177a74fda728
#
_cell.length_a   1.000
_cell.length_b   1.000
_cell.length_c   1.000
_cell.angle_alpha   90.00
_cell.angle_beta   90.00
_cell.angle_gamma   90.00
#
_symmetry.space_group_name_H-M   'P 1'
#
loop_
_entity.id
_entity.type
_entity.pdbx_description
1 polymer ?
#
loop_
_entity_poly.entity_id
_entity_poly.type
_entity_poly.pdbx_seq_one_letter_code
_entity_poly.pdbx_strand_id
1 'polypeptide(L)'
;MTRHGGGHERMYRWLLRFYPAEFQARFSAEMVQLFSDQLRDARTEGALAGTARTWLRTIRDLAVTAVSEHARKDRSVAHSLATTPPSTFSRVLGLVGILGGAVLIAAFIPNVLPKVPWGADLFNLRLALFNAGAMAIVIGVHRRQASVAPTVALLGTVPALLANAWHLVMIVRVVAQPGPPGVGDYGPVYMAAIAVMWLADAWFGLVTLRLGVVSRWGAIALAIGSVLAFTPWDHLELTRDANPAIFVPLGLAGVALNGIGWILLGLDVATRRRASETEPQE
;
A
#
# COMPACT_ATOMS: atom_id res chain seq x y z
N MET A 1 -9.63 -35.82 -31.69
CA MET A 1 -9.26 -35.47 -30.29
C MET A 1 -8.30 -34.29 -30.34
N THR A 2 -8.77 -33.07 -30.15
CA THR A 2 -8.02 -31.82 -30.33
C THR A 2 -7.32 -31.41 -29.03
N ARG A 3 -5.98 -31.39 -29.07
CA ARG A 3 -5.08 -30.98 -27.96
C ARG A 3 -5.14 -29.46 -27.69
N HIS A 4 -6.30 -28.88 -27.39
CA HIS A 4 -6.42 -27.44 -27.09
C HIS A 4 -6.27 -27.08 -25.59
N GLY A 5 -5.99 -28.07 -24.72
CA GLY A 5 -5.84 -27.85 -23.26
C GLY A 5 -4.48 -27.29 -22.82
N GLY A 6 -3.41 -27.49 -23.61
CA GLY A 6 -2.03 -27.31 -23.12
C GLY A 6 -1.60 -25.87 -22.78
N GLY A 7 -2.28 -24.85 -23.28
CA GLY A 7 -1.94 -23.44 -23.00
C GLY A 7 -2.38 -22.99 -21.62
N HIS A 8 -3.64 -23.22 -21.28
CA HIS A 8 -4.22 -22.85 -20.00
C HIS A 8 -3.59 -23.60 -18.83
N GLU A 9 -3.33 -24.90 -18.99
CA GLU A 9 -2.64 -25.70 -17.97
C GLU A 9 -1.19 -25.21 -17.73
N ARG A 10 -0.45 -24.86 -18.79
CA ARG A 10 0.91 -24.31 -18.64
C ARG A 10 0.90 -22.99 -17.89
N MET A 11 -0.04 -22.10 -18.21
CA MET A 11 -0.19 -20.81 -17.53
C MET A 11 -0.59 -21.03 -16.06
N TYR A 12 -1.50 -21.94 -15.77
CA TYR A 12 -1.88 -22.27 -14.41
C TYR A 12 -0.74 -22.88 -13.60
N ARG A 13 0.03 -23.81 -14.16
CA ARG A 13 1.25 -24.35 -13.53
C ARG A 13 2.30 -23.27 -13.26
N TRP A 14 2.40 -22.27 -14.15
CA TRP A 14 3.28 -21.13 -13.90
C TRP A 14 2.78 -20.30 -12.71
N LEU A 15 1.48 -20.06 -12.59
CA LEU A 15 0.88 -19.36 -11.45
C LEU A 15 1.06 -20.14 -10.13
N LEU A 16 1.05 -21.46 -10.14
CA LEU A 16 1.30 -22.26 -8.94
C LEU A 16 2.72 -22.06 -8.36
N ARG A 17 3.66 -21.53 -9.12
CA ARG A 17 5.00 -21.19 -8.61
C ARG A 17 4.99 -20.06 -7.56
N PHE A 18 3.89 -19.32 -7.45
CA PHE A 18 3.71 -18.33 -6.38
C PHE A 18 3.39 -18.95 -5.02
N TYR A 19 3.13 -20.25 -4.93
CA TYR A 19 2.97 -20.95 -3.67
C TYR A 19 4.31 -21.42 -3.07
N PRO A 20 4.38 -21.63 -1.73
CA PRO A 20 5.55 -22.25 -1.10
C PRO A 20 5.86 -23.62 -1.72
N ALA A 21 7.17 -23.98 -1.82
CA ALA A 21 7.61 -25.21 -2.47
C ALA A 21 6.98 -26.48 -1.86
N GLU A 22 6.78 -26.50 -0.54
CA GLU A 22 6.14 -27.60 0.18
C GLU A 22 4.65 -27.76 -0.22
N PHE A 23 3.95 -26.64 -0.38
CA PHE A 23 2.57 -26.64 -0.86
C PHE A 23 2.49 -27.12 -2.31
N GLN A 24 3.41 -26.65 -3.17
CA GLN A 24 3.49 -27.10 -4.56
C GLN A 24 3.72 -28.61 -4.66
N ALA A 25 4.67 -29.14 -3.88
CA ALA A 25 4.98 -30.57 -3.88
C ALA A 25 3.78 -31.45 -3.47
N ARG A 26 2.92 -30.93 -2.60
CA ARG A 26 1.77 -31.68 -2.07
C ARG A 26 0.52 -31.56 -2.92
N PHE A 27 0.23 -30.40 -3.46
CA PHE A 27 -1.10 -30.09 -4.02
C PHE A 27 -1.10 -29.69 -5.50
N SER A 28 0.06 -29.48 -6.16
CA SER A 28 0.08 -28.93 -7.52
C SER A 28 -0.61 -29.82 -8.56
N ALA A 29 -0.50 -31.14 -8.45
CA ALA A 29 -1.13 -32.07 -9.38
C ALA A 29 -2.66 -32.01 -9.29
N GLU A 30 -3.19 -32.04 -8.07
CA GLU A 30 -4.63 -31.99 -7.79
C GLU A 30 -5.24 -30.65 -8.22
N MET A 31 -4.53 -29.54 -7.97
CA MET A 31 -4.98 -28.21 -8.35
C MET A 31 -5.02 -28.05 -9.87
N VAL A 32 -4.05 -28.56 -10.60
CA VAL A 32 -4.05 -28.56 -12.08
C VAL A 32 -5.21 -29.37 -12.63
N GLN A 33 -5.48 -30.52 -12.05
CA GLN A 33 -6.61 -31.36 -12.46
C GLN A 33 -7.94 -30.64 -12.20
N LEU A 34 -8.16 -30.11 -11.00
CA LEU A 34 -9.37 -29.36 -10.65
C LEU A 34 -9.59 -28.17 -11.60
N PHE A 35 -8.54 -27.41 -11.91
CA PHE A 35 -8.61 -26.29 -12.84
C PHE A 35 -8.99 -26.75 -14.27
N SER A 36 -8.42 -27.87 -14.72
CA SER A 36 -8.73 -28.42 -16.05
C SER A 36 -10.18 -28.89 -16.14
N ASP A 37 -10.73 -29.48 -15.07
CA ASP A 37 -12.12 -29.88 -14.99
C ASP A 37 -13.05 -28.65 -14.99
N GLN A 38 -12.77 -27.63 -14.19
CA GLN A 38 -13.52 -26.37 -14.17
C GLN A 38 -13.51 -25.67 -15.55
N LEU A 39 -12.40 -25.70 -16.28
CA LEU A 39 -12.34 -25.15 -17.64
C LEU A 39 -13.16 -25.97 -18.64
N ARG A 40 -13.24 -27.29 -18.45
CA ARG A 40 -14.07 -28.16 -19.28
C ARG A 40 -15.53 -27.83 -19.09
N ASP A 41 -15.96 -27.71 -17.83
CA ASP A 41 -17.34 -27.39 -17.49
C ASP A 41 -17.74 -25.98 -17.97
N ALA A 42 -16.86 -24.99 -17.79
CA ALA A 42 -17.09 -23.62 -18.27
C ALA A 42 -17.26 -23.51 -19.78
N ARG A 43 -16.68 -24.42 -20.56
CA ARG A 43 -16.85 -24.44 -22.02
C ARG A 43 -18.23 -24.93 -22.46
N THR A 44 -18.91 -25.70 -21.63
CA THR A 44 -20.29 -26.16 -21.90
C THR A 44 -21.31 -25.06 -21.65
N GLU A 45 -21.01 -24.09 -20.77
CA GLU A 45 -21.90 -22.97 -20.40
C GLU A 45 -21.77 -21.72 -21.30
N GLY A 46 -20.79 -21.69 -22.22
CA GLY A 46 -20.54 -20.53 -23.10
C GLY A 46 -19.04 -20.18 -23.14
N ALA A 47 -18.36 -20.58 -24.23
CA ALA A 47 -16.91 -20.77 -24.29
C ALA A 47 -16.04 -19.58 -23.83
N LEU A 48 -16.39 -18.33 -24.15
CA LEU A 48 -15.58 -17.16 -23.80
C LEU A 48 -15.89 -16.61 -22.40
N ALA A 49 -17.17 -16.39 -22.10
CA ALA A 49 -17.59 -15.80 -20.82
C ALA A 49 -17.35 -16.76 -19.66
N GLY A 50 -17.60 -18.06 -19.83
CA GLY A 50 -17.32 -19.09 -18.84
C GLY A 50 -15.82 -19.20 -18.54
N THR A 51 -14.97 -19.25 -19.58
CA THR A 51 -13.51 -19.27 -19.43
C THR A 51 -12.98 -18.04 -18.72
N ALA A 52 -13.44 -16.84 -19.08
CA ALA A 52 -13.01 -15.58 -18.42
C ALA A 52 -13.41 -15.55 -16.94
N ARG A 53 -14.64 -15.98 -16.62
CA ARG A 53 -15.13 -16.06 -15.23
C ARG A 53 -14.31 -17.06 -14.41
N THR A 54 -14.00 -18.22 -14.97
CA THR A 54 -13.15 -19.22 -14.31
C THR A 54 -11.76 -18.66 -14.04
N TRP A 55 -11.13 -17.98 -15.00
CA TRP A 55 -9.84 -17.33 -14.80
C TRP A 55 -9.87 -16.24 -13.74
N LEU A 56 -10.87 -15.36 -13.74
CA LEU A 56 -11.00 -14.30 -12.72
C LEU A 56 -11.15 -14.89 -11.32
N ARG A 57 -11.99 -15.92 -11.17
CA ARG A 57 -12.15 -16.63 -9.90
C ARG A 57 -10.84 -17.29 -9.48
N THR A 58 -10.20 -18.00 -10.39
CA THR A 58 -8.91 -18.69 -10.14
C THR A 58 -7.80 -17.72 -9.75
N ILE A 59 -7.64 -16.60 -10.44
CA ILE A 59 -6.62 -15.59 -10.11
C ILE A 59 -6.90 -14.98 -8.73
N ARG A 60 -8.16 -14.68 -8.44
CA ARG A 60 -8.55 -14.18 -7.12
C ARG A 60 -8.25 -15.19 -6.01
N ASP A 61 -8.62 -16.44 -6.21
CA ASP A 61 -8.45 -17.50 -5.21
C ASP A 61 -6.96 -17.84 -5.02
N LEU A 62 -6.18 -17.88 -6.11
CA LEU A 62 -4.72 -17.99 -6.08
C LEU A 62 -4.09 -16.84 -5.29
N ALA A 63 -4.49 -15.60 -5.58
CA ALA A 63 -3.94 -14.43 -4.90
C ALA A 63 -4.23 -14.47 -3.38
N VAL A 64 -5.46 -14.86 -2.99
CA VAL A 64 -5.86 -14.97 -1.59
C VAL A 64 -5.15 -16.12 -0.90
N THR A 65 -5.11 -17.31 -1.54
CA THR A 65 -4.60 -18.52 -0.91
C THR A 65 -3.07 -18.55 -0.88
N ALA A 66 -2.39 -18.15 -1.97
CA ALA A 66 -0.93 -18.09 -1.97
C ALA A 66 -0.39 -17.14 -0.90
N VAL A 67 -1.04 -15.98 -0.73
CA VAL A 67 -0.66 -15.03 0.33
C VAL A 67 -0.94 -15.61 1.72
N SER A 68 -2.09 -16.30 1.90
CA SER A 68 -2.42 -16.90 3.20
C SER A 68 -1.47 -18.03 3.57
N GLU A 69 -1.04 -18.86 2.61
CA GLU A 69 -0.09 -19.96 2.84
C GLU A 69 1.32 -19.43 3.13
N HIS A 70 1.78 -18.39 2.43
CA HIS A 70 3.02 -17.70 2.80
C HIS A 70 2.93 -17.11 4.22
N ALA A 71 1.84 -16.42 4.54
CA ALA A 71 1.64 -15.86 5.87
C ALA A 71 1.54 -16.93 6.98
N ARG A 72 1.06 -18.15 6.66
CA ARG A 72 0.99 -19.27 7.61
C ARG A 72 2.38 -19.86 7.91
N LYS A 73 3.19 -20.08 6.87
CA LYS A 73 4.58 -20.53 7.02
C LYS A 73 5.38 -19.51 7.84
N ASP A 74 5.18 -18.25 7.59
CA ASP A 74 5.91 -17.14 8.17
C ASP A 74 5.51 -16.86 9.63
N ARG A 75 4.29 -17.21 10.05
CA ARG A 75 3.89 -17.09 11.47
C ARG A 75 4.75 -18.00 12.37
N SER A 76 5.16 -19.16 11.90
CA SER A 76 6.05 -20.04 12.67
C SER A 76 7.46 -19.46 12.81
N VAL A 77 7.97 -18.81 11.77
CA VAL A 77 9.27 -18.11 11.78
C VAL A 77 9.17 -16.78 12.55
N ALA A 78 8.07 -16.03 12.39
CA ALA A 78 7.83 -14.80 13.13
C ALA A 78 7.75 -15.03 14.64
N HIS A 79 7.22 -16.15 15.09
CA HIS A 79 7.18 -16.51 16.51
C HIS A 79 8.59 -16.66 17.09
N SER A 80 9.54 -17.20 16.33
CA SER A 80 10.94 -17.34 16.73
C SER A 80 11.73 -16.02 16.74
N LEU A 81 11.41 -15.07 15.85
CA LEU A 81 12.06 -13.75 15.77
C LEU A 81 11.47 -12.72 16.76
N ALA A 82 10.42 -13.12 17.50
CA ALA A 82 9.56 -12.29 18.33
C ALA A 82 10.22 -11.68 19.57
N THR A 83 11.39 -12.12 19.97
CA THR A 83 12.00 -11.75 21.26
C THR A 83 13.00 -10.58 21.19
N THR A 84 13.33 -10.08 19.99
CA THR A 84 14.33 -9.01 19.86
C THR A 84 13.69 -7.63 20.00
N PRO A 85 14.14 -6.78 20.95
CA PRO A 85 13.64 -5.41 21.07
C PRO A 85 13.92 -4.61 19.78
N PRO A 86 13.08 -3.59 19.45
CA PRO A 86 13.29 -2.76 18.27
C PRO A 86 14.65 -2.07 18.35
N SER A 87 15.42 -2.17 17.29
CA SER A 87 16.73 -1.48 17.21
C SER A 87 16.54 0.04 17.31
N THR A 88 17.56 0.76 17.78
CA THR A 88 17.55 2.23 17.81
C THR A 88 17.18 2.81 16.43
N PHE A 89 17.70 2.21 15.37
CA PHE A 89 17.37 2.61 14.00
C PHE A 89 15.87 2.48 13.68
N SER A 90 15.22 1.37 14.09
CA SER A 90 13.77 1.19 13.89
C SER A 90 12.96 2.23 14.69
N ARG A 91 13.41 2.55 15.92
CA ARG A 91 12.78 3.59 16.73
C ARG A 91 12.85 4.95 16.05
N VAL A 92 14.02 5.32 15.53
CA VAL A 92 14.21 6.59 14.80
C VAL A 92 13.31 6.65 13.57
N LEU A 93 13.28 5.60 12.74
CA LEU A 93 12.41 5.54 11.56
C LEU A 93 10.92 5.70 11.94
N GLY A 94 10.48 5.03 13.02
CA GLY A 94 9.12 5.14 13.50
C GLY A 94 8.79 6.57 13.98
N LEU A 95 9.67 7.20 14.74
CA LEU A 95 9.48 8.58 15.23
C LEU A 95 9.46 9.60 14.08
N VAL A 96 10.37 9.49 13.12
CA VAL A 96 10.41 10.35 11.93
C VAL A 96 9.11 10.22 11.15
N GLY A 97 8.59 9.01 11.03
CA GLY A 97 7.31 8.78 10.36
C GLY A 97 6.11 9.32 11.11
N ILE A 98 6.06 9.20 12.44
CA ILE A 98 5.00 9.83 13.27
C ILE A 98 4.99 11.34 13.02
N LEU A 99 6.17 11.97 13.04
CA LEU A 99 6.30 13.39 12.75
C LEU A 99 5.82 13.72 11.33
N GLY A 100 6.19 12.90 10.33
CA GLY A 100 5.73 13.07 8.95
C GLY A 100 4.21 13.03 8.83
N GLY A 101 3.56 12.03 9.44
CA GLY A 101 2.10 11.93 9.45
C GLY A 101 1.41 13.10 10.16
N ALA A 102 1.95 13.57 11.29
CA ALA A 102 1.45 14.74 11.99
C ALA A 102 1.62 16.02 11.18
N VAL A 103 2.76 16.18 10.50
CA VAL A 103 3.04 17.32 9.60
C VAL A 103 2.10 17.31 8.41
N LEU A 104 1.77 16.15 7.84
CA LEU A 104 0.77 16.05 6.78
C LEU A 104 -0.58 16.60 7.23
N ILE A 105 -1.09 16.11 8.37
CA ILE A 105 -2.37 16.60 8.92
C ILE A 105 -2.30 18.13 9.13
N ALA A 106 -1.22 18.62 9.75
CA ALA A 106 -1.02 20.03 10.00
C ALA A 106 -0.90 20.86 8.72
N ALA A 107 -0.41 20.32 7.61
CA ALA A 107 -0.30 21.01 6.34
C ALA A 107 -1.67 21.39 5.74
N PHE A 108 -2.71 20.62 6.06
CA PHE A 108 -4.06 20.81 5.53
C PHE A 108 -5.02 21.55 6.48
N ILE A 109 -4.64 21.78 7.74
CA ILE A 109 -5.44 22.57 8.70
C ILE A 109 -5.82 23.97 8.16
N PRO A 110 -4.95 24.72 7.44
CA PRO A 110 -5.31 26.01 6.88
C PRO A 110 -6.47 25.99 5.90
N ASN A 111 -6.69 24.86 5.21
CA ASN A 111 -7.83 24.70 4.31
C ASN A 111 -9.17 24.65 5.08
N VAL A 112 -9.11 24.38 6.41
CA VAL A 112 -10.27 24.37 7.32
C VAL A 112 -10.40 25.69 8.08
N LEU A 113 -9.28 26.39 8.32
CA LEU A 113 -9.20 27.63 9.09
C LEU A 113 -8.81 28.81 8.20
N PRO A 114 -9.77 29.52 7.58
CA PRO A 114 -9.51 30.47 6.48
C PRO A 114 -8.76 31.76 6.87
N LYS A 115 -8.34 31.94 8.12
CA LYS A 115 -7.70 33.18 8.60
C LYS A 115 -6.19 33.11 8.81
N VAL A 116 -5.56 31.98 8.51
CA VAL A 116 -4.11 31.82 8.72
C VAL A 116 -3.41 32.01 7.37
N PRO A 117 -2.65 33.11 7.15
CA PRO A 117 -1.90 33.31 5.92
C PRO A 117 -0.68 32.38 5.93
N TRP A 118 -0.80 31.26 5.26
CA TRP A 118 0.30 30.33 5.10
C TRP A 118 0.93 30.57 3.72
N GLY A 119 2.21 30.96 3.69
CA GLY A 119 2.94 31.07 2.44
C GLY A 119 3.08 29.70 1.75
N ALA A 120 3.10 29.72 0.42
CA ALA A 120 3.28 28.51 -0.40
C ALA A 120 4.55 27.72 -0.01
N ASP A 121 5.61 28.41 0.38
CA ASP A 121 6.88 27.80 0.81
C ASP A 121 6.71 26.93 2.05
N LEU A 122 5.93 27.39 3.03
CA LEU A 122 5.69 26.63 4.25
C LEU A 122 4.84 25.38 3.98
N PHE A 123 3.88 25.47 3.04
CA PHE A 123 3.11 24.32 2.61
C PHE A 123 4.00 23.28 1.93
N ASN A 124 4.84 23.71 0.98
CA ASN A 124 5.78 22.82 0.28
C ASN A 124 6.80 22.19 1.23
N LEU A 125 7.32 22.95 2.20
CA LEU A 125 8.22 22.39 3.22
C LEU A 125 7.54 21.29 4.03
N ARG A 126 6.29 21.45 4.41
CA ARG A 126 5.53 20.44 5.15
C ARG A 126 5.31 19.17 4.31
N LEU A 127 4.98 19.35 3.04
CA LEU A 127 4.85 18.19 2.13
C LEU A 127 6.18 17.47 1.94
N ALA A 128 7.31 18.19 1.88
CA ALA A 128 8.63 17.58 1.81
C ALA A 128 8.95 16.79 3.07
N LEU A 129 8.68 17.35 4.25
CA LEU A 129 8.86 16.66 5.55
C LEU A 129 7.95 15.43 5.67
N PHE A 130 6.70 15.53 5.20
CA PHE A 130 5.80 14.39 5.13
C PHE A 130 6.38 13.27 4.26
N ASN A 131 6.81 13.57 3.02
CA ASN A 131 7.37 12.55 2.12
C ASN A 131 8.61 11.87 2.74
N ALA A 132 9.49 12.65 3.37
CA ALA A 132 10.65 12.09 4.08
C ALA A 132 10.22 11.16 5.23
N GLY A 133 9.21 11.57 6.00
CA GLY A 133 8.61 10.75 7.06
C GLY A 133 7.95 9.47 6.54
N ALA A 134 7.17 9.56 5.46
CA ALA A 134 6.56 8.40 4.80
C ALA A 134 7.63 7.41 4.32
N MET A 135 8.68 7.87 3.65
CA MET A 135 9.78 7.02 3.21
C MET A 135 10.48 6.33 4.39
N ALA A 136 10.69 7.04 5.51
CA ALA A 136 11.27 6.47 6.72
C ALA A 136 10.42 5.32 7.27
N ILE A 137 9.09 5.49 7.36
CA ILE A 137 8.18 4.42 7.80
C ILE A 137 8.17 3.26 6.81
N VAL A 138 8.09 3.54 5.50
CA VAL A 138 8.13 2.50 4.47
C VAL A 138 9.35 1.61 4.65
N ILE A 139 10.53 2.19 4.91
CA ILE A 139 11.77 1.45 5.20
C ILE A 139 11.63 0.66 6.52
N GLY A 140 11.09 1.28 7.57
CA GLY A 140 10.89 0.64 8.87
C GLY A 140 9.95 -0.55 8.83
N VAL A 141 8.83 -0.41 8.13
CA VAL A 141 7.83 -1.47 7.91
C VAL A 141 8.41 -2.56 7.00
N HIS A 142 9.11 -2.18 5.92
CA HIS A 142 9.78 -3.13 5.03
C HIS A 142 10.69 -4.09 5.78
N ARG A 143 11.55 -3.59 6.67
CA ARG A 143 12.46 -4.44 7.45
C ARG A 143 11.74 -5.51 8.26
N ARG A 144 10.52 -5.23 8.72
CA ARG A 144 9.69 -6.20 9.44
C ARG A 144 8.98 -7.17 8.49
N GLN A 145 8.51 -6.66 7.37
CA GLN A 145 7.81 -7.46 6.37
C GLN A 145 8.77 -8.36 5.61
N ALA A 146 9.98 -7.90 5.32
CA ALA A 146 10.98 -8.67 4.60
C ALA A 146 11.48 -9.90 5.36
N SER A 147 11.41 -9.90 6.70
CA SER A 147 11.70 -11.10 7.50
C SER A 147 10.65 -12.20 7.33
N VAL A 148 9.45 -11.84 6.88
CA VAL A 148 8.31 -12.75 6.73
C VAL A 148 8.09 -13.12 5.27
N ALA A 149 8.05 -12.13 4.37
CA ALA A 149 7.78 -12.32 2.95
C ALA A 149 8.55 -11.29 2.10
N PRO A 150 9.86 -11.49 1.86
CA PRO A 150 10.72 -10.46 1.27
C PRO A 150 10.24 -9.98 -0.10
N THR A 151 9.80 -10.88 -0.97
CA THR A 151 9.31 -10.52 -2.31
C THR A 151 8.03 -9.70 -2.24
N VAL A 152 7.07 -10.09 -1.39
CA VAL A 152 5.80 -9.37 -1.24
C VAL A 152 6.04 -8.01 -0.58
N ALA A 153 6.96 -7.93 0.39
CA ALA A 153 7.37 -6.68 1.01
C ALA A 153 7.97 -5.71 -0.02
N LEU A 154 8.82 -6.20 -0.94
CA LEU A 154 9.37 -5.38 -2.02
C LEU A 154 8.29 -4.85 -2.97
N LEU A 155 7.29 -5.65 -3.32
CA LEU A 155 6.18 -5.23 -4.18
C LEU A 155 5.36 -4.08 -3.58
N GLY A 156 5.28 -3.98 -2.26
CA GLY A 156 4.68 -2.82 -1.59
C GLY A 156 5.65 -1.66 -1.45
N THR A 157 6.87 -1.93 -1.01
CA THR A 157 7.86 -0.94 -0.62
C THR A 157 8.40 -0.13 -1.79
N VAL A 158 8.78 -0.80 -2.89
CA VAL A 158 9.46 -0.13 -4.01
C VAL A 158 8.57 0.91 -4.67
N PRO A 159 7.30 0.62 -5.03
CA PRO A 159 6.40 1.64 -5.58
C PRO A 159 6.21 2.82 -4.62
N ALA A 160 6.02 2.58 -3.32
CA ALA A 160 5.81 3.63 -2.34
C ALA A 160 7.05 4.54 -2.21
N LEU A 161 8.27 3.97 -2.13
CA LEU A 161 9.50 4.76 -2.06
C LEU A 161 9.73 5.58 -3.32
N LEU A 162 9.55 4.99 -4.50
CA LEU A 162 9.75 5.69 -5.79
C LEU A 162 8.75 6.82 -5.97
N ALA A 163 7.48 6.59 -5.63
CA ALA A 163 6.43 7.60 -5.76
C ALA A 163 6.64 8.79 -4.81
N ASN A 164 6.94 8.52 -3.53
CA ASN A 164 7.23 9.56 -2.55
C ASN A 164 8.52 10.33 -2.91
N ALA A 165 9.56 9.65 -3.40
CA ALA A 165 10.79 10.29 -3.88
C ALA A 165 10.52 11.16 -5.10
N TRP A 166 9.74 10.70 -6.07
CA TRP A 166 9.36 11.50 -7.24
C TRP A 166 8.57 12.74 -6.82
N HIS A 167 7.58 12.60 -5.95
CA HIS A 167 6.82 13.73 -5.44
C HIS A 167 7.74 14.73 -4.71
N LEU A 168 8.67 14.26 -3.88
CA LEU A 168 9.67 15.11 -3.22
C LEU A 168 10.53 15.90 -4.23
N VAL A 169 10.99 15.25 -5.30
CA VAL A 169 11.74 15.93 -6.38
C VAL A 169 10.88 17.00 -7.05
N MET A 170 9.59 16.74 -7.27
CA MET A 170 8.69 17.75 -7.85
C MET A 170 8.47 18.94 -6.91
N ILE A 171 8.32 18.70 -5.59
CA ILE A 171 8.26 19.78 -4.60
C ILE A 171 9.51 20.66 -4.67
N VAL A 172 10.69 20.05 -4.67
CA VAL A 172 11.97 20.80 -4.75
C VAL A 172 12.05 21.61 -6.03
N ARG A 173 11.61 21.06 -7.16
CA ARG A 173 11.56 21.80 -8.44
C ARG A 173 10.64 23.02 -8.38
N VAL A 174 9.46 22.88 -7.77
CA VAL A 174 8.50 23.98 -7.63
C VAL A 174 9.09 25.09 -6.74
N VAL A 175 9.70 24.73 -5.62
CA VAL A 175 10.32 25.70 -4.70
C VAL A 175 11.53 26.40 -5.34
N ALA A 176 12.28 25.70 -6.19
CA ALA A 176 13.47 26.24 -6.85
C ALA A 176 13.15 27.14 -8.08
N GLN A 177 11.90 27.22 -8.53
CA GLN A 177 11.52 28.07 -9.67
C GLN A 177 11.47 29.55 -9.24
N PRO A 178 12.18 30.46 -9.94
CA PRO A 178 12.08 31.87 -9.68
C PRO A 178 10.73 32.39 -10.22
N GLY A 179 9.88 32.86 -9.35
CA GLY A 179 8.58 33.48 -9.72
C GLY A 179 7.73 33.74 -8.49
N PRO A 180 6.69 34.60 -8.58
CA PRO A 180 5.76 34.73 -7.47
C PRO A 180 5.11 33.40 -7.21
N PRO A 181 5.04 32.95 -5.94
CA PRO A 181 4.44 31.66 -5.61
C PRO A 181 2.94 31.72 -5.93
N GLY A 182 2.60 31.30 -7.13
CA GLY A 182 1.23 31.14 -7.60
C GLY A 182 0.83 29.68 -7.54
N VAL A 183 -0.33 29.41 -7.01
CA VAL A 183 -0.95 28.07 -6.95
C VAL A 183 -1.19 27.49 -8.38
N GLY A 184 -0.91 28.27 -9.45
CA GLY A 184 -1.20 27.92 -10.85
C GLY A 184 -0.11 27.17 -11.62
N ASP A 185 1.11 27.08 -11.11
CA ASP A 185 2.24 26.53 -11.89
C ASP A 185 2.62 25.09 -11.54
N TYR A 186 1.79 24.41 -10.78
CA TYR A 186 1.91 22.96 -10.62
C TYR A 186 1.48 22.28 -11.93
N GLY A 187 2.40 22.12 -12.86
CA GLY A 187 2.12 21.51 -14.15
C GLY A 187 1.62 20.05 -14.03
N PRO A 188 1.12 19.47 -15.13
CA PRO A 188 0.54 18.13 -15.14
C PRO A 188 1.48 17.04 -14.58
N VAL A 189 2.80 17.26 -14.68
CA VAL A 189 3.80 16.33 -14.13
C VAL A 189 3.80 16.32 -12.60
N TYR A 190 3.65 17.48 -11.96
CA TYR A 190 3.52 17.57 -10.50
C TYR A 190 2.25 16.87 -10.02
N MET A 191 1.15 17.12 -10.71
CA MET A 191 -0.12 16.48 -10.39
C MET A 191 -0.07 14.98 -10.56
N ALA A 192 0.59 14.49 -11.63
CA ALA A 192 0.83 13.07 -11.82
C ALA A 192 1.67 12.47 -10.68
N ALA A 193 2.68 13.20 -10.18
CA ALA A 193 3.49 12.74 -9.05
C ALA A 193 2.66 12.58 -7.77
N ILE A 194 1.76 13.53 -7.47
CA ILE A 194 0.81 13.43 -6.35
C ILE A 194 -0.11 12.22 -6.51
N ALA A 195 -0.70 12.06 -7.69
CA ALA A 195 -1.60 10.96 -8.00
C ALA A 195 -0.92 9.60 -7.80
N VAL A 196 0.27 9.44 -8.37
CA VAL A 196 1.06 8.21 -8.25
C VAL A 196 1.47 7.96 -6.79
N MET A 197 1.80 8.99 -6.04
CA MET A 197 2.11 8.89 -4.61
C MET A 197 0.92 8.34 -3.82
N TRP A 198 -0.28 8.91 -3.97
CA TRP A 198 -1.47 8.42 -3.27
C TRP A 198 -1.83 6.98 -3.63
N LEU A 199 -1.73 6.62 -4.90
CA LEU A 199 -1.98 5.24 -5.35
C LEU A 199 -0.95 4.27 -4.80
N ALA A 200 0.32 4.66 -4.76
CA ALA A 200 1.40 3.83 -4.22
C ALA A 200 1.28 3.66 -2.70
N ASP A 201 0.87 4.71 -1.97
CA ASP A 201 0.60 4.64 -0.54
C ASP A 201 -0.61 3.75 -0.23
N ALA A 202 -1.68 3.84 -1.03
CA ALA A 202 -2.83 2.95 -0.92
C ALA A 202 -2.40 1.48 -1.14
N TRP A 203 -1.62 1.23 -2.17
CA TRP A 203 -1.07 -0.08 -2.46
C TRP A 203 -0.18 -0.62 -1.34
N PHE A 204 0.72 0.21 -0.82
CA PHE A 204 1.56 -0.13 0.33
C PHE A 204 0.72 -0.48 1.56
N GLY A 205 -0.36 0.28 1.83
CA GLY A 205 -1.32 -0.02 2.89
C GLY A 205 -1.97 -1.38 2.71
N LEU A 206 -2.42 -1.73 1.49
CA LEU A 206 -3.03 -3.03 1.19
C LEU A 206 -2.04 -4.19 1.36
N VAL A 207 -0.81 -4.05 0.87
CA VAL A 207 0.25 -5.05 1.04
C VAL A 207 0.56 -5.24 2.53
N THR A 208 0.68 -4.14 3.27
CA THR A 208 0.94 -4.13 4.71
C THR A 208 -0.18 -4.80 5.49
N LEU A 209 -1.44 -4.53 5.14
CA LEU A 209 -2.62 -5.17 5.73
C LEU A 209 -2.61 -6.68 5.50
N ARG A 210 -2.24 -7.10 4.29
CA ARG A 210 -2.17 -8.52 3.93
C ARG A 210 -1.09 -9.28 4.70
N LEU A 211 0.07 -8.67 4.86
CA LEU A 211 1.18 -9.29 5.59
C LEU A 211 0.93 -9.35 7.09
N GLY A 212 0.13 -8.46 7.66
CA GLY A 212 -0.31 -8.50 9.05
C GLY A 212 0.80 -8.35 10.10
N VAL A 213 1.99 -7.88 9.69
CA VAL A 213 3.18 -7.78 10.55
C VAL A 213 3.16 -6.55 11.44
N VAL A 214 2.43 -5.52 11.02
CA VAL A 214 2.28 -4.23 11.72
C VAL A 214 0.81 -3.88 11.92
N SER A 215 0.53 -2.72 12.52
CA SER A 215 -0.83 -2.28 12.84
C SER A 215 -1.80 -2.42 11.68
N ARG A 216 -2.79 -3.30 11.86
CA ARG A 216 -3.89 -3.47 10.90
C ARG A 216 -4.67 -2.16 10.70
N TRP A 217 -4.92 -1.42 11.77
CA TRP A 217 -5.64 -0.16 11.72
C TRP A 217 -4.85 0.92 11.01
N GLY A 218 -3.52 0.97 11.22
CA GLY A 218 -2.63 1.86 10.48
C GLY A 218 -2.65 1.56 8.98
N ALA A 219 -2.58 0.30 8.59
CA ALA A 219 -2.62 -0.12 7.19
C ALA A 219 -3.98 0.17 6.52
N ILE A 220 -5.10 -0.05 7.22
CA ILE A 220 -6.45 0.28 6.73
C ILE A 220 -6.60 1.80 6.57
N ALA A 221 -6.24 2.57 7.59
CA ALA A 221 -6.33 4.03 7.56
C ALA A 221 -5.48 4.61 6.42
N LEU A 222 -4.27 4.09 6.22
CA LEU A 222 -3.42 4.47 5.11
C LEU A 222 -4.07 4.16 3.75
N ALA A 223 -4.52 2.94 3.53
CA ALA A 223 -5.10 2.54 2.25
C ALA A 223 -6.37 3.34 1.90
N ILE A 224 -7.31 3.46 2.84
CA ILE A 224 -8.56 4.21 2.63
C ILE A 224 -8.25 5.71 2.53
N GLY A 225 -7.42 6.23 3.42
CA GLY A 225 -7.04 7.63 3.45
C GLY A 225 -6.40 8.09 2.14
N SER A 226 -5.51 7.28 1.58
CA SER A 226 -4.86 7.59 0.29
C SER A 226 -5.86 7.63 -0.87
N VAL A 227 -6.80 6.67 -0.94
CA VAL A 227 -7.84 6.67 -1.97
C VAL A 227 -8.76 7.89 -1.83
N LEU A 228 -9.18 8.23 -0.63
CA LEU A 228 -10.03 9.39 -0.38
C LEU A 228 -9.27 10.71 -0.63
N ALA A 229 -8.00 10.80 -0.28
CA ALA A 229 -7.17 11.96 -0.56
C ALA A 229 -6.94 12.17 -2.06
N PHE A 230 -6.93 11.10 -2.85
CA PHE A 230 -6.81 11.17 -4.31
C PHE A 230 -8.05 11.76 -5.01
N THR A 231 -9.25 11.55 -4.45
CA THR A 231 -10.51 11.85 -5.15
C THR A 231 -10.87 13.33 -5.32
N PRO A 232 -10.49 14.29 -4.45
CA PRO A 232 -11.08 15.63 -4.44
C PRO A 232 -10.22 16.74 -5.01
N TRP A 233 -9.04 16.45 -5.45
CA TRP A 233 -8.20 17.52 -5.99
C TRP A 233 -8.65 17.83 -7.43
N ASP A 234 -9.05 19.08 -7.67
CA ASP A 234 -9.52 19.69 -8.92
C ASP A 234 -8.63 19.49 -10.17
N HIS A 235 -7.75 18.55 -10.10
CA HIS A 235 -6.68 18.35 -11.05
C HIS A 235 -7.02 17.39 -12.18
N LEU A 236 -8.12 16.69 -12.02
CA LEU A 236 -8.73 15.99 -13.14
C LEU A 236 -9.87 16.89 -13.60
N GLU A 237 -9.80 17.39 -14.83
CA GLU A 237 -10.91 18.08 -15.49
C GLU A 237 -12.23 17.31 -15.38
N LEU A 238 -12.15 16.01 -15.06
CA LEU A 238 -13.24 15.10 -14.73
C LEU A 238 -14.08 15.53 -13.50
N THR A 239 -13.51 16.35 -12.58
CA THR A 239 -14.22 16.78 -11.37
C THR A 239 -14.62 18.26 -11.43
N ARG A 240 -14.39 18.95 -12.53
CA ARG A 240 -14.70 20.36 -12.70
C ARG A 240 -16.17 20.69 -12.44
N ASP A 241 -17.06 19.71 -12.71
CA ASP A 241 -18.50 19.79 -12.44
C ASP A 241 -18.90 19.14 -11.10
N ALA A 242 -17.95 18.60 -10.35
CA ALA A 242 -18.22 17.94 -9.09
C ALA A 242 -18.52 18.97 -7.99
N ASN A 243 -19.51 18.69 -7.16
CA ASN A 243 -19.94 19.58 -6.07
C ASN A 243 -18.81 19.74 -5.02
N PRO A 244 -18.16 20.91 -4.91
CA PRO A 244 -17.03 21.11 -4.00
C PRO A 244 -17.42 20.91 -2.53
N ALA A 245 -18.71 21.10 -2.18
CA ALA A 245 -19.22 20.90 -0.83
C ALA A 245 -19.11 19.44 -0.35
N ILE A 246 -19.01 18.49 -1.27
CA ILE A 246 -18.86 17.05 -0.95
C ILE A 246 -17.39 16.65 -1.06
N PHE A 247 -16.72 17.05 -2.13
CA PHE A 247 -15.38 16.55 -2.44
C PHE A 247 -14.28 17.14 -1.57
N VAL A 248 -14.36 18.43 -1.18
CA VAL A 248 -13.37 19.03 -0.29
C VAL A 248 -13.35 18.39 1.11
N PRO A 249 -14.48 18.21 1.81
CA PRO A 249 -14.48 17.49 3.09
C PRO A 249 -14.00 16.05 2.96
N LEU A 250 -14.34 15.36 1.88
CA LEU A 250 -13.93 13.97 1.63
C LEU A 250 -12.40 13.86 1.51
N GLY A 251 -11.77 14.78 0.78
CA GLY A 251 -10.33 14.80 0.66
C GLY A 251 -9.60 15.17 1.93
N LEU A 252 -10.11 16.14 2.65
CA LEU A 252 -9.56 16.50 3.96
C LEU A 252 -9.65 15.31 4.94
N ALA A 253 -10.76 14.59 4.93
CA ALA A 253 -10.90 13.34 5.68
C ALA A 253 -9.90 12.28 5.20
N GLY A 254 -9.68 12.16 3.89
CA GLY A 254 -8.68 11.28 3.30
C GLY A 254 -7.27 11.60 3.77
N VAL A 255 -6.86 12.86 3.70
CA VAL A 255 -5.56 13.33 4.19
C VAL A 255 -5.38 13.06 5.69
N ALA A 256 -6.41 13.34 6.49
CA ALA A 256 -6.37 13.07 7.92
C ALA A 256 -6.21 11.57 8.21
N LEU A 257 -6.99 10.72 7.55
CA LEU A 257 -6.90 9.26 7.67
C LEU A 257 -5.53 8.74 7.21
N ASN A 258 -4.99 9.25 6.11
CA ASN A 258 -3.67 8.90 5.64
C ASN A 258 -2.59 9.25 6.69
N GLY A 259 -2.61 10.48 7.21
CA GLY A 259 -1.69 10.91 8.26
C GLY A 259 -1.81 10.05 9.54
N ILE A 260 -3.03 9.72 9.96
CA ILE A 260 -3.28 8.78 11.07
C ILE A 260 -2.69 7.40 10.74
N GLY A 261 -2.85 6.93 9.52
CA GLY A 261 -2.26 5.68 9.05
C GLY A 261 -0.75 5.65 9.25
N TRP A 262 -0.06 6.69 8.80
CA TRP A 262 1.39 6.84 8.99
C TRP A 262 1.79 6.92 10.46
N ILE A 263 1.04 7.66 11.29
CA ILE A 263 1.29 7.74 12.74
C ILE A 263 1.17 6.36 13.39
N LEU A 264 0.11 5.61 13.11
CA LEU A 264 -0.11 4.29 13.69
C LEU A 264 0.95 3.27 13.24
N LEU A 265 1.36 3.29 11.97
CA LEU A 265 2.45 2.46 11.48
C LEU A 265 3.78 2.86 12.11
N GLY A 266 4.04 4.15 12.28
CA GLY A 266 5.22 4.68 12.94
C GLY A 266 5.31 4.29 14.41
N LEU A 267 4.20 4.40 15.15
CA LEU A 267 4.10 3.92 16.54
C LEU A 267 4.44 2.44 16.64
N ASP A 268 3.90 1.65 15.73
CA ASP A 268 4.18 0.23 15.68
C ASP A 268 5.67 -0.07 15.44
N VAL A 269 6.28 0.62 14.46
CA VAL A 269 7.70 0.48 14.17
C VAL A 269 8.58 0.94 15.35
N ALA A 270 8.16 1.99 16.08
CA ALA A 270 8.93 2.53 17.19
C ALA A 270 8.81 1.71 18.48
N THR A 271 7.62 1.15 18.79
CA THR A 271 7.29 0.72 20.15
C THR A 271 7.06 -0.78 20.32
N ARG A 272 6.65 -1.52 19.27
CA ARG A 272 6.29 -2.92 19.52
C ARG A 272 7.43 -3.73 20.08
N ARG A 273 7.37 -3.91 21.38
CA ARG A 273 7.67 -5.19 22.03
C ARG A 273 6.56 -6.15 21.61
N ARG A 274 6.93 -7.36 21.27
CA ARG A 274 5.96 -8.38 20.89
C ARG A 274 5.08 -8.78 22.06
N ALA A 275 3.84 -9.10 21.73
CA ALA A 275 2.79 -9.58 22.63
C ALA A 275 3.02 -11.00 23.19
N SER A 276 4.25 -11.45 23.40
CA SER A 276 4.56 -12.76 23.96
C SER A 276 4.87 -12.75 25.48
N GLU A 277 4.84 -11.58 26.13
CA GLU A 277 5.19 -11.51 27.55
C GLU A 277 3.97 -11.57 28.51
N THR A 278 2.76 -11.84 28.02
CA THR A 278 1.55 -11.89 28.85
C THR A 278 0.84 -13.25 28.85
N GLU A 279 1.48 -14.33 28.46
CA GLU A 279 0.96 -15.64 28.85
C GLU A 279 1.45 -15.93 30.27
N PRO A 280 0.57 -15.94 31.30
CA PRO A 280 0.94 -16.45 32.61
C PRO A 280 1.30 -17.92 32.45
N GLN A 281 2.51 -18.26 32.85
CA GLN A 281 2.87 -19.66 33.10
C GLN A 281 1.99 -20.15 34.25
N GLU A 282 0.89 -20.83 33.91
CA GLU A 282 0.15 -21.69 34.84
C GLU A 282 0.81 -23.06 34.91
#